data_65c34a3a0ec7007f54436667863dac26
#
_entry.id   65c34a3a0ec7007f54436667863dac26
#
_cell.length_a   1.000
_cell.length_b   1.000
_cell.length_c   1.000
_cell.angle_alpha   90.00
_cell.angle_beta   90.00
_cell.angle_gamma   90.00
#
_symmetry.space_group_name_H-M   'P 1'
#
loop_
_entity.id
_entity.type
_entity.pdbx_description
1 polymer ?
#
loop_
_entity_poly.entity_id
_entity_poly.type
_entity_poly.pdbx_seq_one_letter_code
_entity_poly.pdbx_strand_id
1 'polypeptide(L)'
;MQLSKIRIRNYRLLIDAELEVDPKTTLIVGRNNTAKTSCFVCIGNVLEGKNISFNDYPLLKREDFYTKIALFMEKKLSYEDLCKQVEVISIDFLVDYSLDDPDDNLGALSPFIIDVDVDTTTALIRAEYRLKTDEKTLWALLESSYYKDGAFAPNEEAHDVLADNFGKLFGLTVYAINPNNLEDKQVKSQKELHDLFPFHAIPAERVLGEDDTQNSSLGSLISGFFDMSEGDLDPEVAEEIKRLRTIVEKANKNVQKQSDEILSAVVNSSIGFGYPNIEELKLGVTTQLSIDDQIKNQTKLSYISGTANESLPSSYNGLGYKNLIKM
;
A
#
# COMPACT_ATOMS: atom_id res chain seq x y z
N MET A 1 -14.76 25.73 -17.47
CA MET A 1 -14.00 25.37 -16.26
C MET A 1 -12.72 24.64 -16.62
N GLN A 2 -11.64 24.85 -15.90
CA GLN A 2 -10.33 24.27 -16.15
C GLN A 2 -9.67 23.87 -14.84
N LEU A 3 -9.17 22.62 -14.74
CA LEU A 3 -8.27 22.24 -13.67
C LEU A 3 -6.93 22.98 -13.88
N SER A 4 -6.59 23.92 -13.01
CA SER A 4 -5.43 24.78 -13.16
C SER A 4 -4.21 24.27 -12.39
N LYS A 5 -4.45 23.61 -11.23
CA LYS A 5 -3.37 23.19 -10.35
C LYS A 5 -3.76 21.95 -9.54
N ILE A 6 -2.79 21.07 -9.32
CA ILE A 6 -2.86 19.94 -8.39
C ILE A 6 -1.74 20.09 -7.38
N ARG A 7 -2.04 19.96 -6.07
CA ARG A 7 -1.01 19.92 -5.02
C ARG A 7 -1.17 18.66 -4.20
N ILE A 8 -0.09 17.87 -4.09
CA ILE A 8 -0.05 16.60 -3.38
C ILE A 8 0.84 16.74 -2.16
N ARG A 9 0.35 16.31 -0.99
CA ARG A 9 1.12 16.34 0.26
C ARG A 9 1.14 14.96 0.91
N ASN A 10 2.30 14.63 1.44
CA ASN A 10 2.55 13.43 2.25
C ASN A 10 2.22 12.11 1.53
N TYR A 11 2.48 12.01 0.23
CA TYR A 11 2.29 10.78 -0.52
C TYR A 11 3.62 10.23 -1.05
N ARG A 12 4.10 9.11 -0.51
CA ARG A 12 5.39 8.49 -0.86
C ARG A 12 6.54 9.49 -0.75
N LEU A 13 7.21 9.82 -1.87
CA LEU A 13 8.27 10.83 -1.96
C LEU A 13 7.73 12.27 -2.13
N LEU A 14 6.43 12.42 -2.35
CA LEU A 14 5.79 13.72 -2.54
C LEU A 14 5.40 14.30 -1.17
N ILE A 15 6.33 15.00 -0.54
CA ILE A 15 6.07 15.65 0.76
C ILE A 15 5.18 16.88 0.59
N ASP A 16 5.52 17.74 -0.35
CA ASP A 16 4.70 18.85 -0.81
C ASP A 16 5.08 19.15 -2.26
N ALA A 17 4.23 18.72 -3.18
CA ALA A 17 4.48 18.85 -4.60
C ALA A 17 3.30 19.52 -5.29
N GLU A 18 3.61 20.46 -6.16
CA GLU A 18 2.64 21.22 -6.92
C GLU A 18 2.85 21.01 -8.42
N LEU A 19 1.75 20.80 -9.13
CA LEU A 19 1.70 20.60 -10.57
C LEU A 19 0.74 21.62 -11.17
N GLU A 20 1.24 22.48 -12.05
CA GLU A 20 0.41 23.31 -12.92
C GLU A 20 -0.15 22.45 -14.06
N VAL A 21 -1.43 22.59 -14.33
CA VAL A 21 -2.14 21.80 -15.34
C VAL A 21 -2.48 22.67 -16.55
N ASP A 22 -1.94 22.29 -17.69
CA ASP A 22 -2.26 22.95 -18.96
C ASP A 22 -3.65 22.52 -19.47
N PRO A 23 -4.41 23.41 -20.11
CA PRO A 23 -5.76 23.11 -20.61
C PRO A 23 -5.87 21.92 -21.56
N LYS A 24 -4.81 21.64 -22.29
CA LYS A 24 -4.82 20.60 -23.33
C LYS A 24 -3.95 19.41 -22.97
N THR A 25 -2.72 19.65 -22.56
CA THR A 25 -1.76 18.56 -22.32
C THR A 25 -0.70 18.99 -21.34
N THR A 26 -0.60 18.28 -20.22
CA THR A 26 0.47 18.47 -19.26
C THR A 26 1.50 17.35 -19.40
N LEU A 27 2.75 17.71 -19.62
CA LEU A 27 3.85 16.76 -19.74
C LEU A 27 4.72 16.76 -18.49
N ILE A 28 4.75 15.65 -17.78
CA ILE A 28 5.60 15.49 -16.59
C ILE A 28 6.88 14.76 -17.00
N VAL A 29 8.01 15.46 -16.94
CA VAL A 29 9.33 14.95 -17.30
C VAL A 29 10.27 14.94 -16.09
N GLY A 30 11.23 14.04 -16.08
CA GLY A 30 12.22 13.95 -15.01
C GLY A 30 12.96 12.62 -15.03
N ARG A 31 14.02 12.54 -14.24
CA ARG A 31 14.79 11.30 -14.07
C ARG A 31 13.95 10.18 -13.50
N ASN A 32 14.40 8.93 -13.62
CA ASN A 32 13.76 7.80 -12.97
C ASN A 32 13.81 7.99 -11.45
N ASN A 33 12.76 7.50 -10.79
CA ASN A 33 12.57 7.59 -9.34
C ASN A 33 12.43 9.03 -8.78
N THR A 34 11.91 9.97 -9.58
CA THR A 34 11.57 11.33 -9.14
C THR A 34 10.07 11.50 -8.86
N ALA A 35 9.41 10.46 -8.41
CA ALA A 35 7.99 10.42 -8.03
C ALA A 35 6.95 10.75 -9.13
N LYS A 36 7.34 10.77 -10.42
CA LYS A 36 6.40 11.00 -11.53
C LYS A 36 5.22 10.02 -11.51
N THR A 37 5.54 8.72 -11.43
CA THR A 37 4.53 7.67 -11.33
C THR A 37 3.70 7.80 -10.05
N SER A 38 4.32 8.17 -8.94
CA SER A 38 3.62 8.37 -7.67
C SER A 38 2.58 9.50 -7.76
N CYS A 39 2.86 10.55 -8.53
CA CYS A 39 1.90 11.62 -8.79
C CYS A 39 0.63 11.07 -9.46
N PHE A 40 0.79 10.33 -10.57
CA PHE A 40 -0.36 9.74 -11.28
C PHE A 40 -1.10 8.70 -10.47
N VAL A 41 -0.37 7.86 -9.70
CA VAL A 41 -0.99 6.85 -8.82
C VAL A 41 -1.80 7.53 -7.70
N CYS A 42 -1.30 8.62 -7.11
CA CYS A 42 -2.02 9.38 -6.10
C CYS A 42 -3.33 9.96 -6.67
N ILE A 43 -3.25 10.62 -7.82
CA ILE A 43 -4.42 11.18 -8.50
C ILE A 43 -5.44 10.07 -8.78
N GLY A 44 -4.99 8.95 -9.37
CA GLY A 44 -5.85 7.82 -9.69
C GLY A 44 -6.51 7.21 -8.46
N ASN A 45 -5.77 6.95 -7.38
CA ASN A 45 -6.33 6.39 -6.15
C ASN A 45 -7.42 7.28 -5.55
N VAL A 46 -7.21 8.60 -5.55
CA VAL A 46 -8.20 9.55 -5.03
C VAL A 46 -9.44 9.61 -5.91
N LEU A 47 -9.28 9.73 -7.23
CA LEU A 47 -10.42 9.86 -8.15
C LEU A 47 -11.22 8.55 -8.28
N GLU A 48 -10.58 7.39 -8.14
CA GLU A 48 -11.24 6.09 -8.11
C GLU A 48 -11.71 5.66 -6.72
N GLY A 49 -11.46 6.45 -5.68
CA GLY A 49 -11.85 6.15 -4.30
C GLY A 49 -11.15 4.93 -3.72
N LYS A 50 -9.95 4.60 -4.18
CA LYS A 50 -9.16 3.46 -3.71
C LYS A 50 -8.56 3.75 -2.34
N ASN A 51 -8.45 2.71 -1.52
CA ASN A 51 -7.71 2.78 -0.27
C ASN A 51 -6.21 2.90 -0.53
N ILE A 52 -5.53 3.56 0.41
CA ILE A 52 -4.07 3.63 0.45
C ILE A 52 -3.50 2.49 1.29
N SER A 53 -2.23 2.17 1.04
CA SER A 53 -1.44 1.26 1.88
C SER A 53 -0.45 2.04 2.74
N PHE A 54 0.13 1.36 3.74
CA PHE A 54 1.19 1.96 4.56
C PHE A 54 2.42 2.37 3.73
N ASN A 55 2.66 1.69 2.62
CA ASN A 55 3.74 2.03 1.70
C ASN A 55 3.51 3.35 0.93
N ASP A 56 2.30 3.86 0.91
CA ASP A 56 1.97 5.18 0.36
C ASP A 56 2.24 6.30 1.36
N TYR A 57 2.35 5.97 2.66
CA TYR A 57 2.71 6.94 3.69
C TYR A 57 4.21 7.23 3.65
N PRO A 58 4.64 8.51 3.75
CA PRO A 58 6.05 8.88 3.60
C PRO A 58 6.95 8.20 4.63
N LEU A 59 8.05 7.62 4.18
CA LEU A 59 9.04 6.98 5.05
C LEU A 59 9.52 7.92 6.17
N LEU A 60 9.77 9.20 5.84
CA LEU A 60 10.25 10.20 6.80
C LEU A 60 9.24 10.55 7.89
N LYS A 61 7.97 10.19 7.72
CA LYS A 61 6.88 10.49 8.66
C LYS A 61 6.44 9.28 9.50
N ARG A 62 6.95 8.09 9.20
CA ARG A 62 6.52 6.85 9.86
C ARG A 62 6.95 6.79 11.32
N GLU A 63 8.18 7.23 11.63
CA GLU A 63 8.66 7.26 13.02
C GLU A 63 7.82 8.19 13.89
N ASP A 64 7.46 9.37 13.37
CA ASP A 64 6.57 10.30 14.05
C ASP A 64 5.16 9.72 14.24
N PHE A 65 4.64 9.02 13.22
CA PHE A 65 3.37 8.30 13.32
C PHE A 65 3.40 7.24 14.42
N TYR A 66 4.41 6.39 14.46
CA TYR A 66 4.57 5.38 15.51
C TYR A 66 4.69 5.99 16.90
N THR A 67 5.44 7.10 17.02
CA THR A 67 5.59 7.82 18.29
C THR A 67 4.24 8.34 18.79
N LYS A 68 3.42 8.90 17.93
CA LYS A 68 2.08 9.41 18.28
C LYS A 68 1.13 8.29 18.69
N ILE A 69 1.16 7.17 17.97
CA ILE A 69 0.40 5.96 18.34
C ILE A 69 0.85 5.44 19.70
N ALA A 70 2.16 5.40 19.98
CA ALA A 70 2.67 4.99 21.27
C ALA A 70 2.18 5.90 22.40
N LEU A 71 2.24 7.22 22.22
CA LEU A 71 1.70 8.19 23.20
C LEU A 71 0.20 8.02 23.44
N PHE A 72 -0.56 7.71 22.40
CA PHE A 72 -1.98 7.39 22.52
C PHE A 72 -2.19 6.13 23.36
N MET A 73 -1.48 5.03 23.07
CA MET A 73 -1.58 3.78 23.82
C MET A 73 -1.15 3.94 25.28
N GLU A 74 -0.18 4.79 25.56
CA GLU A 74 0.22 5.17 26.92
C GLU A 74 -0.76 6.13 27.63
N LYS A 75 -1.86 6.52 26.97
CA LYS A 75 -2.84 7.51 27.46
C LYS A 75 -2.26 8.90 27.73
N LYS A 76 -1.14 9.23 27.08
CA LYS A 76 -0.51 10.55 27.13
C LYS A 76 -1.04 11.49 26.02
N LEU A 77 -1.68 10.94 25.02
CA LEU A 77 -2.32 11.67 23.91
C LEU A 77 -3.78 11.25 23.81
N SER A 78 -4.70 12.22 23.71
CA SER A 78 -6.11 11.92 23.48
C SER A 78 -6.33 11.44 22.03
N TYR A 79 -7.42 10.71 21.79
CA TYR A 79 -7.77 10.28 20.42
C TYR A 79 -8.03 11.47 19.49
N GLU A 80 -8.67 12.52 19.99
CA GLU A 80 -8.90 13.74 19.20
C GLU A 80 -7.59 14.43 18.80
N ASP A 81 -6.63 14.51 19.73
CA ASP A 81 -5.32 15.10 19.45
C ASP A 81 -4.50 14.21 18.53
N LEU A 82 -4.60 12.87 18.66
CA LEU A 82 -4.00 11.94 17.72
C LEU A 82 -4.50 12.20 16.30
N CYS A 83 -5.82 12.29 16.10
CA CYS A 83 -6.43 12.56 14.79
C CYS A 83 -6.01 13.92 14.20
N LYS A 84 -5.69 14.90 15.02
CA LYS A 84 -5.20 16.22 14.59
C LYS A 84 -3.72 16.23 14.27
N GLN A 85 -2.92 15.46 15.01
CA GLN A 85 -1.46 15.48 14.93
C GLN A 85 -0.91 14.49 13.91
N VAL A 86 -1.63 13.38 13.61
CA VAL A 86 -1.23 12.45 12.58
C VAL A 86 -1.31 13.16 11.22
N GLU A 87 -0.19 13.14 10.51
CA GLU A 87 -0.11 13.75 9.19
C GLU A 87 -1.07 13.07 8.21
N VAL A 88 -1.81 13.88 7.47
CA VAL A 88 -2.73 13.40 6.45
C VAL A 88 -2.06 13.38 5.07
N ILE A 89 -2.38 12.37 4.27
CA ILE A 89 -2.10 12.42 2.84
C ILE A 89 -3.20 13.25 2.21
N SER A 90 -2.86 14.32 1.50
CA SER A 90 -3.86 15.17 0.86
C SER A 90 -3.52 15.51 -0.59
N ILE A 91 -4.56 15.67 -1.38
CA ILE A 91 -4.49 16.20 -2.73
C ILE A 91 -5.47 17.35 -2.87
N ASP A 92 -4.99 18.47 -3.37
CA ASP A 92 -5.80 19.64 -3.69
C ASP A 92 -5.94 19.75 -5.20
N PHE A 93 -7.16 19.98 -5.66
CA PHE A 93 -7.49 20.32 -7.04
C PHE A 93 -8.00 21.75 -7.06
N LEU A 94 -7.31 22.63 -7.77
CA LEU A 94 -7.73 24.01 -7.99
C LEU A 94 -8.35 24.12 -9.38
N VAL A 95 -9.63 24.46 -9.42
CA VAL A 95 -10.41 24.62 -10.66
C VAL A 95 -10.67 26.09 -10.90
N ASP A 96 -10.29 26.58 -12.05
CA ASP A 96 -10.57 27.94 -12.51
C ASP A 96 -11.78 27.91 -13.45
N TYR A 97 -12.77 28.77 -13.18
CA TYR A 97 -13.97 28.93 -13.97
C TYR A 97 -14.19 30.38 -14.42
N SER A 98 -13.13 31.21 -14.39
CA SER A 98 -13.17 32.61 -14.82
C SER A 98 -13.56 32.84 -16.27
N LEU A 99 -13.34 31.83 -17.11
CA LEU A 99 -13.64 31.89 -18.54
C LEU A 99 -15.03 31.35 -18.91
N ASP A 100 -15.76 30.81 -17.91
CA ASP A 100 -17.12 30.29 -18.15
C ASP A 100 -18.12 31.46 -18.18
N ASP A 101 -19.17 31.31 -18.99
CA ASP A 101 -20.24 32.32 -19.02
C ASP A 101 -20.96 32.31 -17.65
N PRO A 102 -21.17 33.47 -17.02
CA PRO A 102 -21.92 33.56 -15.76
C PRO A 102 -23.33 32.93 -15.82
N ASP A 103 -23.92 32.87 -17.01
CA ASP A 103 -25.23 32.27 -17.23
C ASP A 103 -25.16 30.75 -17.50
N ASP A 104 -23.96 30.19 -17.67
CA ASP A 104 -23.77 28.75 -17.85
C ASP A 104 -23.95 27.98 -16.53
N ASN A 105 -24.62 26.87 -16.62
CA ASN A 105 -24.71 25.93 -15.49
C ASN A 105 -23.34 25.30 -15.26
N LEU A 106 -22.73 25.59 -14.11
CA LEU A 106 -21.43 25.07 -13.72
C LEU A 106 -21.44 23.53 -13.46
N GLY A 107 -22.59 22.88 -13.62
CA GLY A 107 -22.76 21.43 -13.67
C GLY A 107 -22.15 20.73 -12.45
N ALA A 108 -21.24 19.80 -12.71
CA ALA A 108 -20.58 18.99 -11.68
C ALA A 108 -19.67 19.81 -10.74
N LEU A 109 -19.27 21.04 -11.09
CA LEU A 109 -18.48 21.92 -10.23
C LEU A 109 -19.33 22.60 -9.16
N SER A 110 -20.61 22.85 -9.44
CA SER A 110 -21.52 23.59 -8.54
C SER A 110 -21.47 23.15 -7.06
N PRO A 111 -21.43 21.86 -6.71
CA PRO A 111 -21.34 21.43 -5.31
C PRO A 111 -20.05 21.87 -4.60
N PHE A 112 -19.00 22.21 -5.33
CA PHE A 112 -17.68 22.57 -4.79
C PHE A 112 -17.47 24.07 -4.68
N ILE A 113 -18.36 24.88 -5.19
CA ILE A 113 -18.32 26.32 -5.06
C ILE A 113 -19.07 26.69 -3.76
N ILE A 114 -18.31 26.99 -2.72
CA ILE A 114 -18.87 27.37 -1.40
C ILE A 114 -18.63 28.84 -1.07
N ASP A 115 -17.80 29.52 -1.83
CA ASP A 115 -17.62 30.97 -1.72
C ASP A 115 -18.76 31.69 -2.46
N VAL A 116 -19.39 32.63 -1.79
CA VAL A 116 -20.44 33.48 -2.36
C VAL A 116 -19.89 34.82 -2.88
N ASP A 117 -18.59 35.02 -2.82
CA ASP A 117 -17.95 36.22 -3.36
C ASP A 117 -17.93 36.16 -4.90
N VAL A 118 -18.55 37.18 -5.52
CA VAL A 118 -18.70 37.28 -6.98
C VAL A 118 -17.33 37.42 -7.68
N ASP A 119 -16.33 37.91 -6.97
CA ASP A 119 -14.99 38.10 -7.50
C ASP A 119 -14.15 36.83 -7.46
N THR A 120 -14.59 35.79 -6.73
CA THR A 120 -13.91 34.50 -6.66
C THR A 120 -14.33 33.63 -7.83
N THR A 121 -13.36 33.31 -8.70
CA THR A 121 -13.55 32.47 -9.90
C THR A 121 -12.81 31.14 -9.81
N THR A 122 -12.44 30.73 -8.61
CA THR A 122 -11.72 29.48 -8.35
C THR A 122 -12.42 28.63 -7.31
N ALA A 123 -12.45 27.33 -7.51
CA ALA A 123 -12.92 26.35 -6.54
C ALA A 123 -11.77 25.47 -6.07
N LEU A 124 -11.66 25.26 -4.76
CA LEU A 124 -10.65 24.42 -4.14
C LEU A 124 -11.32 23.13 -3.63
N ILE A 125 -10.91 22.01 -4.21
CA ILE A 125 -11.36 20.68 -3.81
C ILE A 125 -10.19 19.97 -3.13
N ARG A 126 -10.38 19.49 -1.89
CA ARG A 126 -9.37 18.74 -1.17
C ARG A 126 -9.86 17.35 -0.86
N ALA A 127 -9.08 16.37 -1.22
CA ALA A 127 -9.26 14.98 -0.80
C ALA A 127 -8.17 14.61 0.21
N GLU A 128 -8.56 14.07 1.35
CA GLU A 128 -7.66 13.72 2.45
C GLU A 128 -7.85 12.27 2.88
N TYR A 129 -6.74 11.51 2.94
CA TYR A 129 -6.70 10.25 3.69
C TYR A 129 -6.28 10.54 5.12
N ARG A 130 -7.21 10.39 6.05
CA ARG A 130 -7.00 10.64 7.46
C ARG A 130 -7.40 9.46 8.32
N LEU A 131 -6.90 9.43 9.54
CA LEU A 131 -7.34 8.45 10.53
C LEU A 131 -8.84 8.59 10.75
N LYS A 132 -9.61 7.53 10.46
CA LYS A 132 -11.08 7.51 10.45
C LYS A 132 -11.68 6.41 11.33
N THR A 133 -10.88 5.47 11.75
CA THR A 133 -11.29 4.42 12.69
C THR A 133 -11.71 5.05 14.02
N ASP A 134 -12.66 4.48 14.72
CA ASP A 134 -13.02 4.93 16.07
C ASP A 134 -11.97 4.51 17.12
N GLU A 135 -11.94 5.25 18.23
CA GLU A 135 -10.96 5.06 19.30
C GLU A 135 -10.93 3.62 19.84
N LYS A 136 -12.11 3.01 20.02
CA LYS A 136 -12.22 1.64 20.59
C LYS A 136 -11.66 0.60 19.64
N THR A 137 -11.95 0.74 18.36
CA THR A 137 -11.45 -0.18 17.32
C THR A 137 -9.94 -0.06 17.18
N LEU A 138 -9.41 1.18 17.18
CA LEU A 138 -7.96 1.41 17.15
C LEU A 138 -7.29 0.81 18.39
N TRP A 139 -7.85 1.06 19.59
CA TRP A 139 -7.33 0.50 20.84
C TRP A 139 -7.31 -1.02 20.81
N ALA A 140 -8.44 -1.66 20.48
CA ALA A 140 -8.56 -3.12 20.44
C ALA A 140 -7.60 -3.76 19.44
N LEU A 141 -7.35 -3.11 18.31
CA LEU A 141 -6.39 -3.60 17.31
C LEU A 141 -4.95 -3.62 17.85
N LEU A 142 -4.58 -2.63 18.65
CA LEU A 142 -3.20 -2.41 19.07
C LEU A 142 -2.89 -2.99 20.44
N GLU A 143 -3.89 -3.21 21.30
CA GLU A 143 -3.70 -3.62 22.68
C GLU A 143 -2.86 -4.90 22.81
N SER A 144 -3.15 -5.92 22.00
CA SER A 144 -2.42 -7.19 22.04
C SER A 144 -0.96 -7.08 21.57
N SER A 145 -0.65 -6.12 20.70
CA SER A 145 0.68 -5.92 20.12
C SER A 145 1.55 -5.00 20.98
N TYR A 146 0.93 -4.03 21.67
CA TYR A 146 1.63 -3.06 22.52
C TYR A 146 1.81 -3.51 23.96
N TYR A 147 0.92 -4.39 24.48
CA TYR A 147 1.01 -4.90 25.84
C TYR A 147 1.49 -6.35 25.81
N LYS A 148 2.79 -6.55 26.09
CA LYS A 148 3.38 -7.85 26.34
C LYS A 148 3.98 -7.89 27.73
N ASP A 149 3.74 -8.96 28.47
CA ASP A 149 4.31 -9.22 29.81
C ASP A 149 4.04 -8.10 30.85
N GLY A 150 2.92 -7.36 30.68
CA GLY A 150 2.54 -6.28 31.59
C GLY A 150 3.33 -4.98 31.41
N ALA A 151 4.15 -4.89 30.38
CA ALA A 151 4.87 -3.69 29.99
C ALA A 151 4.40 -3.19 28.63
N PHE A 152 4.34 -1.87 28.50
CA PHE A 152 4.13 -1.20 27.24
C PHE A 152 5.45 -1.12 26.48
N ALA A 153 5.54 -1.79 25.35
CA ALA A 153 6.70 -1.74 24.46
C ALA A 153 6.25 -1.62 23.02
N PRO A 154 6.47 -0.47 22.35
CA PRO A 154 6.39 -0.41 20.89
C PRO A 154 7.43 -1.37 20.33
N ASN A 155 7.01 -2.34 19.55
CA ASN A 155 7.84 -3.36 18.94
C ASN A 155 7.55 -3.47 17.45
N GLU A 156 8.39 -4.19 16.72
CA GLU A 156 8.22 -4.41 15.28
C GLU A 156 6.85 -5.03 14.95
N GLU A 157 6.32 -5.90 15.82
CA GLU A 157 5.01 -6.52 15.65
C GLU A 157 3.86 -5.49 15.66
N ALA A 158 3.95 -4.45 16.49
CA ALA A 158 2.97 -3.36 16.50
C ALA A 158 3.04 -2.52 15.21
N HIS A 159 4.24 -2.33 14.67
CA HIS A 159 4.43 -1.68 13.37
C HIS A 159 3.82 -2.51 12.23
N ASP A 160 4.01 -3.82 12.24
CA ASP A 160 3.42 -4.72 11.24
C ASP A 160 1.88 -4.71 11.32
N VAL A 161 1.30 -4.75 12.52
CA VAL A 161 -0.15 -4.66 12.72
C VAL A 161 -0.70 -3.33 12.19
N LEU A 162 -0.01 -2.22 12.42
CA LEU A 162 -0.41 -0.92 11.88
C LEU A 162 -0.31 -0.88 10.35
N ALA A 163 0.79 -1.40 9.80
CA ALA A 163 1.02 -1.46 8.37
C ALA A 163 -0.04 -2.29 7.64
N ASP A 164 -0.34 -3.48 8.16
CA ASP A 164 -1.33 -4.41 7.57
C ASP A 164 -2.76 -3.87 7.62
N ASN A 165 -3.07 -3.06 8.62
CA ASN A 165 -4.41 -2.51 8.78
C ASN A 165 -4.53 -1.03 8.36
N PHE A 166 -3.47 -0.43 7.83
CA PHE A 166 -3.42 1.00 7.49
C PHE A 166 -4.59 1.44 6.61
N GLY A 167 -4.91 0.69 5.56
CA GLY A 167 -6.03 0.97 4.67
C GLY A 167 -7.43 0.87 5.32
N LYS A 168 -7.53 0.22 6.49
CA LYS A 168 -8.78 0.17 7.28
C LYS A 168 -8.83 1.31 8.29
N LEU A 169 -7.67 1.72 8.81
CA LEU A 169 -7.56 2.81 9.78
C LEU A 169 -7.78 4.16 9.13
N PHE A 170 -7.29 4.35 7.90
CA PHE A 170 -7.38 5.58 7.15
C PHE A 170 -8.54 5.53 6.15
N GLY A 171 -9.25 6.63 6.02
CA GLY A 171 -10.34 6.76 5.05
C GLY A 171 -10.23 8.05 4.26
N LEU A 172 -10.69 8.00 3.01
CA LEU A 172 -10.77 9.16 2.13
C LEU A 172 -11.96 10.04 2.53
N THR A 173 -11.70 11.33 2.64
CA THR A 173 -12.74 12.37 2.83
C THR A 173 -12.49 13.48 1.82
N VAL A 174 -13.55 13.91 1.15
CA VAL A 174 -13.50 14.99 0.16
C VAL A 174 -14.13 16.24 0.75
N TYR A 175 -13.51 17.38 0.51
CA TYR A 175 -13.96 18.68 0.95
C TYR A 175 -14.04 19.67 -0.21
N ALA A 176 -15.10 20.45 -0.26
CA ALA A 176 -15.05 21.77 -0.89
C ALA A 176 -14.49 22.76 0.12
N ILE A 177 -13.53 23.58 -0.26
CA ILE A 177 -12.86 24.55 0.61
C ILE A 177 -12.97 25.94 -0.01
N ASN A 178 -13.29 26.92 0.81
CA ASN A 178 -13.26 28.31 0.39
C ASN A 178 -11.80 28.73 0.13
N PRO A 179 -11.41 29.12 -1.10
CA PRO A 179 -10.03 29.50 -1.42
C PRO A 179 -9.51 30.68 -0.59
N ASN A 180 -10.41 31.57 -0.16
CA ASN A 180 -10.08 32.76 0.61
C ASN A 180 -10.09 32.51 2.13
N ASN A 181 -10.71 31.40 2.58
CA ASN A 181 -10.76 31.01 3.99
C ASN A 181 -10.70 29.49 4.13
N LEU A 182 -9.52 28.93 4.31
CA LEU A 182 -9.29 27.46 4.36
C LEU A 182 -9.97 26.76 5.53
N GLU A 183 -10.45 27.49 6.55
CA GLU A 183 -11.22 26.91 7.66
C GLU A 183 -12.67 26.66 7.26
N ASP A 184 -13.18 27.40 6.28
CA ASP A 184 -14.50 27.21 5.73
C ASP A 184 -14.48 26.08 4.72
N LYS A 185 -15.00 24.91 5.14
CA LYS A 185 -14.98 23.67 4.35
C LYS A 185 -16.25 22.86 4.54
N GLN A 186 -16.68 22.23 3.48
CA GLN A 186 -17.85 21.35 3.46
C GLN A 186 -17.46 19.97 2.96
N VAL A 187 -17.93 18.94 3.65
CA VAL A 187 -17.72 17.55 3.22
C VAL A 187 -18.57 17.26 1.98
N LYS A 188 -17.95 16.65 1.00
CA LYS A 188 -18.56 16.21 -0.26
C LYS A 188 -18.42 14.70 -0.43
N SER A 189 -19.26 14.13 -1.28
CA SER A 189 -19.21 12.70 -1.58
C SER A 189 -18.12 12.37 -2.59
N GLN A 190 -17.60 11.14 -2.53
CA GLN A 190 -16.69 10.62 -3.55
C GLN A 190 -17.31 10.60 -4.95
N LYS A 191 -18.63 10.41 -5.02
CA LYS A 191 -19.37 10.44 -6.28
C LYS A 191 -19.30 11.81 -6.95
N GLU A 192 -19.52 12.89 -6.18
CA GLU A 192 -19.43 14.26 -6.72
C GLU A 192 -18.03 14.55 -7.28
N LEU A 193 -16.97 14.08 -6.60
CA LEU A 193 -15.60 14.20 -7.10
C LEU A 193 -15.38 13.43 -8.42
N HIS A 194 -15.88 12.21 -8.50
CA HIS A 194 -15.79 11.38 -9.70
C HIS A 194 -16.59 11.98 -10.88
N ASP A 195 -17.77 12.53 -10.60
CA ASP A 195 -18.60 13.18 -11.62
C ASP A 195 -17.94 14.46 -12.16
N LEU A 196 -17.16 15.16 -11.33
CA LEU A 196 -16.39 16.35 -11.73
C LEU A 196 -15.14 15.98 -12.54
N PHE A 197 -14.40 14.95 -12.13
CA PHE A 197 -13.15 14.53 -12.74
C PHE A 197 -13.25 13.08 -13.27
N PRO A 198 -13.80 12.85 -14.48
CA PRO A 198 -13.75 11.54 -15.09
C PRO A 198 -12.28 11.16 -15.38
N PHE A 199 -11.81 10.10 -14.72
CA PHE A 199 -10.41 9.68 -14.78
C PHE A 199 -10.26 8.37 -15.54
N HIS A 200 -9.32 8.35 -16.50
CA HIS A 200 -8.94 7.14 -17.23
C HIS A 200 -7.41 7.01 -17.27
N ALA A 201 -6.88 6.00 -16.60
CA ALA A 201 -5.47 5.69 -16.62
C ALA A 201 -5.13 4.77 -17.80
N ILE A 202 -4.14 5.17 -18.61
CA ILE A 202 -3.56 4.30 -19.64
C ILE A 202 -2.20 3.84 -19.11
N PRO A 203 -2.05 2.54 -18.73
CA PRO A 203 -0.78 2.02 -18.24
C PRO A 203 0.31 2.10 -19.31
N ALA A 204 1.51 2.48 -18.92
CA ALA A 204 2.67 2.47 -19.82
C ALA A 204 3.14 1.04 -20.14
N GLU A 205 2.90 0.11 -19.24
CA GLU A 205 3.17 -1.30 -19.43
C GLU A 205 1.92 -1.96 -20.03
N ARG A 206 2.01 -2.34 -21.31
CA ARG A 206 0.97 -3.17 -21.94
C ARG A 206 1.15 -4.58 -21.38
N VAL A 207 0.27 -4.98 -20.47
CA VAL A 207 0.16 -6.38 -20.05
C VAL A 207 -0.47 -7.13 -21.24
N LEU A 208 0.37 -7.74 -22.07
CA LEU A 208 -0.05 -8.67 -23.10
C LEU A 208 -0.24 -10.04 -22.42
N GLY A 209 -1.42 -10.28 -21.84
CA GLY A 209 -1.77 -11.57 -21.25
C GLY A 209 -2.36 -11.43 -19.86
N GLU A 210 -3.46 -12.10 -19.68
CA GLU A 210 -4.21 -12.25 -18.43
C GLU A 210 -3.51 -13.19 -17.47
N ASP A 211 -2.37 -12.86 -16.92
CA ASP A 211 -1.83 -13.58 -15.77
C ASP A 211 -0.90 -12.66 -14.96
N ASP A 212 -1.52 -11.73 -14.26
CA ASP A 212 -0.86 -10.97 -13.18
C ASP A 212 -0.77 -11.81 -11.87
N THR A 213 -0.81 -13.13 -12.00
CA THR A 213 -0.43 -14.05 -10.95
C THR A 213 1.08 -14.28 -10.97
N GLN A 214 1.84 -13.27 -10.45
CA GLN A 214 2.91 -13.55 -9.53
C GLN A 214 4.15 -14.33 -9.98
N ASN A 215 4.55 -14.32 -11.21
CA ASN A 215 5.94 -14.69 -11.47
C ASN A 215 6.78 -13.42 -11.43
N SER A 216 7.25 -13.03 -10.24
CA SER A 216 8.24 -11.97 -10.16
C SER A 216 9.43 -12.39 -11.04
N SER A 217 9.86 -11.51 -11.94
CA SER A 217 11.06 -11.75 -12.77
C SER A 217 12.27 -12.14 -11.94
N LEU A 218 12.30 -11.72 -10.67
CA LEU A 218 13.33 -12.10 -9.71
C LEU A 218 13.17 -13.56 -9.23
N GLY A 219 11.95 -14.01 -8.96
CA GLY A 219 11.68 -15.40 -8.61
C GLY A 219 12.07 -16.37 -9.72
N SER A 220 11.82 -16.01 -10.98
CA SER A 220 12.25 -16.81 -12.14
C SER A 220 13.76 -16.76 -12.36
N LEU A 221 14.43 -15.62 -12.09
CA LEU A 221 15.89 -15.52 -12.13
C LEU A 221 16.53 -16.38 -11.03
N ILE A 222 16.05 -16.29 -9.79
CA ILE A 222 16.55 -17.10 -8.67
C ILE A 222 16.32 -18.58 -8.95
N SER A 223 15.15 -18.96 -9.47
CA SER A 223 14.88 -20.33 -9.92
C SER A 223 15.85 -20.78 -11.01
N GLY A 224 16.14 -19.90 -11.99
CA GLY A 224 17.15 -20.17 -13.01
C GLY A 224 18.53 -20.47 -12.42
N PHE A 225 18.95 -19.75 -11.37
CA PHE A 225 20.21 -20.06 -10.65
C PHE A 225 20.16 -21.42 -9.93
N PHE A 226 19.01 -21.82 -9.41
CA PHE A 226 18.86 -23.15 -8.81
C PHE A 226 18.86 -24.27 -9.85
N ASP A 227 18.42 -24.01 -11.07
CA ASP A 227 18.37 -24.98 -12.17
C ASP A 227 19.72 -25.07 -12.92
N MET A 228 20.64 -24.11 -12.74
CA MET A 228 21.96 -24.15 -13.34
C MET A 228 22.83 -25.26 -12.72
N SER A 229 23.62 -25.92 -13.56
CA SER A 229 24.61 -26.89 -13.10
C SER A 229 25.74 -26.22 -12.31
N GLU A 230 26.22 -26.89 -11.27
CA GLU A 230 27.31 -26.37 -10.41
C GLU A 230 28.57 -25.94 -11.19
N GLY A 231 28.75 -26.41 -12.42
CA GLY A 231 29.88 -26.06 -13.28
C GLY A 231 29.77 -24.73 -14.03
N ASP A 232 28.57 -24.16 -14.08
CA ASP A 232 28.28 -22.92 -14.82
C ASP A 232 28.23 -21.68 -13.91
N LEU A 233 28.38 -21.88 -12.60
CA LEU A 233 28.31 -20.83 -11.59
C LEU A 233 29.69 -20.48 -11.04
N ASP A 234 29.83 -19.23 -10.62
CA ASP A 234 30.98 -18.81 -9.82
C ASP A 234 31.10 -19.68 -8.56
N PRO A 235 32.29 -20.20 -8.20
CA PRO A 235 32.48 -21.13 -7.07
C PRO A 235 31.93 -20.62 -5.74
N GLU A 236 32.01 -19.31 -5.46
CA GLU A 236 31.47 -18.71 -4.23
C GLU A 236 29.93 -18.75 -4.24
N VAL A 237 29.31 -18.43 -5.38
CA VAL A 237 27.84 -18.45 -5.55
C VAL A 237 27.32 -19.87 -5.49
N ALA A 238 28.01 -20.85 -6.09
CA ALA A 238 27.64 -22.25 -6.06
C ALA A 238 27.62 -22.80 -4.61
N GLU A 239 28.58 -22.42 -3.78
CA GLU A 239 28.63 -22.86 -2.38
C GLU A 239 27.52 -22.26 -1.53
N GLU A 240 27.19 -20.99 -1.73
CA GLU A 240 26.06 -20.34 -1.03
C GLU A 240 24.71 -20.95 -1.44
N ILE A 241 24.50 -21.25 -2.71
CA ILE A 241 23.29 -21.95 -3.19
C ILE A 241 23.18 -23.33 -2.58
N LYS A 242 24.27 -24.07 -2.48
CA LYS A 242 24.30 -25.39 -1.84
C LYS A 242 23.96 -25.31 -0.35
N ARG A 243 24.46 -24.32 0.34
CA ARG A 243 24.10 -24.04 1.75
C ARG A 243 22.61 -23.75 1.88
N LEU A 244 22.07 -22.90 1.02
CA LEU A 244 20.66 -22.55 1.01
C LEU A 244 19.78 -23.78 0.77
N ARG A 245 20.09 -24.60 -0.24
CA ARG A 245 19.40 -25.88 -0.49
C ARG A 245 19.38 -26.76 0.74
N THR A 246 20.51 -26.90 1.42
CA THR A 246 20.58 -27.74 2.63
C THR A 246 19.72 -27.20 3.78
N ILE A 247 19.66 -25.90 3.95
CA ILE A 247 18.82 -25.24 4.98
C ILE A 247 17.34 -25.49 4.68
N VAL A 248 16.93 -25.27 3.43
CA VAL A 248 15.54 -25.44 3.01
C VAL A 248 15.10 -26.91 3.08
N GLU A 249 15.96 -27.87 2.69
CA GLU A 249 15.66 -29.30 2.84
C GLU A 249 15.49 -29.71 4.31
N LYS A 250 16.31 -29.17 5.22
CA LYS A 250 16.14 -29.42 6.65
C LYS A 250 14.83 -28.80 7.18
N ALA A 251 14.53 -27.59 6.76
CA ALA A 251 13.27 -26.92 7.12
C ALA A 251 12.06 -27.71 6.62
N ASN A 252 12.08 -28.15 5.37
CA ASN A 252 11.01 -28.97 4.78
C ASN A 252 10.80 -30.28 5.53
N LYS A 253 11.89 -31.01 5.86
CA LYS A 253 11.78 -32.25 6.65
C LYS A 253 11.18 -32.00 8.03
N ASN A 254 11.50 -30.88 8.65
CA ASN A 254 10.98 -30.55 9.99
C ASN A 254 9.50 -30.19 9.92
N VAL A 255 9.10 -29.35 8.95
CA VAL A 255 7.69 -28.97 8.74
C VAL A 255 6.87 -30.20 8.34
N GLN A 256 7.38 -31.05 7.45
CA GLN A 256 6.71 -32.29 7.06
C GLN A 256 6.46 -33.19 8.26
N LYS A 257 7.49 -33.41 9.10
CA LYS A 257 7.35 -34.25 10.30
C LYS A 257 6.26 -33.69 11.25
N GLN A 258 6.27 -32.38 11.51
CA GLN A 258 5.26 -31.74 12.36
C GLN A 258 3.85 -31.82 11.75
N SER A 259 3.74 -31.62 10.43
CA SER A 259 2.48 -31.73 9.71
C SER A 259 1.93 -33.18 9.75
N ASP A 260 2.80 -34.17 9.54
CA ASP A 260 2.41 -35.59 9.60
C ASP A 260 1.94 -35.98 11.00
N GLU A 261 2.57 -35.45 12.06
CA GLU A 261 2.13 -35.67 13.45
C GLU A 261 0.74 -35.07 13.71
N ILE A 262 0.49 -33.83 13.30
CA ILE A 262 -0.79 -33.13 13.48
C ILE A 262 -1.89 -33.82 12.62
N LEU A 263 -1.60 -34.09 11.36
CA LEU A 263 -2.55 -34.70 10.43
C LEU A 263 -2.87 -36.14 10.81
N SER A 264 -1.90 -36.90 11.33
CA SER A 264 -2.14 -38.23 11.88
C SER A 264 -3.09 -38.20 13.07
N ALA A 265 -2.99 -37.17 13.93
CA ALA A 265 -3.94 -36.98 15.03
C ALA A 265 -5.37 -36.72 14.53
N VAL A 266 -5.50 -35.88 13.49
CA VAL A 266 -6.79 -35.56 12.85
C VAL A 266 -7.38 -36.80 12.17
N VAL A 267 -6.57 -37.58 11.41
CA VAL A 267 -6.97 -38.80 10.77
C VAL A 267 -7.42 -39.86 11.79
N ASN A 268 -6.66 -40.01 12.88
CA ASN A 268 -7.03 -40.96 13.95
C ASN A 268 -8.34 -40.56 14.66
N SER A 269 -8.62 -39.25 14.80
CA SER A 269 -9.91 -38.81 15.33
C SER A 269 -11.07 -39.06 14.36
N SER A 270 -10.82 -39.07 13.05
CA SER A 270 -11.81 -39.32 12.01
C SER A 270 -12.22 -40.83 11.94
N ILE A 271 -11.32 -41.73 12.34
CA ILE A 271 -11.59 -43.18 12.41
C ILE A 271 -12.73 -43.45 13.40
N GLY A 272 -12.87 -42.67 14.46
CA GLY A 272 -13.97 -42.75 15.42
C GLY A 272 -15.37 -42.50 14.83
N PHE A 273 -15.44 -41.90 13.63
CA PHE A 273 -16.69 -41.71 12.88
C PHE A 273 -16.97 -42.80 11.84
N GLY A 274 -16.16 -43.86 11.81
CA GLY A 274 -16.41 -45.08 10.98
C GLY A 274 -15.91 -44.99 9.54
N TYR A 275 -14.99 -44.09 9.22
CA TYR A 275 -14.40 -43.95 7.89
C TYR A 275 -12.89 -43.65 7.96
N PRO A 276 -12.01 -44.34 7.21
CA PRO A 276 -12.23 -45.57 6.40
C PRO A 276 -12.25 -46.85 7.25
N ASN A 277 -12.82 -47.94 6.71
CA ASN A 277 -12.83 -49.22 7.41
C ASN A 277 -11.39 -49.73 7.56
N ILE A 278 -10.98 -49.99 8.80
CA ILE A 278 -9.57 -50.17 9.23
C ILE A 278 -8.90 -51.41 8.55
N GLU A 279 -9.66 -52.32 7.97
CA GLU A 279 -9.13 -53.54 7.41
C GLU A 279 -8.65 -53.45 5.96
N GLU A 280 -9.06 -52.42 5.18
CA GLU A 280 -8.80 -52.40 3.75
C GLU A 280 -7.93 -51.20 3.26
N LEU A 281 -7.87 -50.08 3.96
CA LEU A 281 -7.12 -48.86 3.52
C LEU A 281 -6.59 -48.06 4.71
N LYS A 282 -5.29 -47.83 4.74
CA LYS A 282 -4.67 -46.86 5.65
C LYS A 282 -4.64 -45.48 4.97
N LEU A 283 -5.34 -44.51 5.54
CA LEU A 283 -5.24 -43.11 5.12
C LEU A 283 -3.87 -42.55 5.56
N GLY A 284 -3.06 -42.15 4.62
CA GLY A 284 -1.80 -41.46 4.86
C GLY A 284 -1.90 -40.02 4.29
N VAL A 285 -1.43 -39.05 5.01
CA VAL A 285 -1.29 -37.67 4.51
C VAL A 285 0.17 -37.44 4.28
N THR A 286 0.53 -37.06 3.07
CA THR A 286 1.90 -36.68 2.72
C THR A 286 1.88 -35.20 2.27
N THR A 287 2.62 -34.34 2.95
CA THR A 287 2.79 -32.97 2.56
C THR A 287 4.06 -32.84 1.73
N GLN A 288 3.97 -32.44 0.48
CA GLN A 288 5.12 -32.11 -0.34
C GLN A 288 5.29 -30.59 -0.37
N LEU A 289 6.42 -30.10 0.11
CA LEU A 289 6.81 -28.71 0.00
C LEU A 289 7.81 -28.58 -1.14
N SER A 290 7.44 -27.83 -2.19
CA SER A 290 8.35 -27.50 -3.29
C SER A 290 9.11 -26.22 -2.96
N ILE A 291 10.42 -26.33 -2.88
CA ILE A 291 11.32 -25.19 -2.67
C ILE A 291 11.19 -24.20 -3.82
N ASP A 292 11.16 -24.71 -5.04
CA ASP A 292 11.11 -23.90 -6.25
C ASP A 292 9.82 -23.06 -6.30
N ASP A 293 8.70 -23.63 -5.93
CA ASP A 293 7.42 -22.92 -5.90
C ASP A 293 7.39 -21.87 -4.79
N GLN A 294 8.00 -22.14 -3.64
CA GLN A 294 8.10 -21.15 -2.55
C GLN A 294 9.04 -20.00 -2.91
N ILE A 295 10.18 -20.27 -3.51
CA ILE A 295 11.11 -19.23 -3.94
C ILE A 295 10.50 -18.42 -5.09
N LYS A 296 9.91 -19.06 -6.09
CA LYS A 296 9.25 -18.39 -7.23
C LYS A 296 8.11 -17.49 -6.79
N ASN A 297 7.28 -17.97 -5.86
CA ASN A 297 6.04 -17.27 -5.49
C ASN A 297 6.19 -16.31 -4.29
N GLN A 298 7.21 -16.49 -3.44
CA GLN A 298 7.36 -15.73 -2.20
C GLN A 298 8.57 -14.80 -2.17
N THR A 299 9.52 -14.95 -3.10
CA THR A 299 10.66 -14.03 -3.16
C THR A 299 10.23 -12.67 -3.72
N LYS A 300 10.30 -11.65 -2.89
CA LYS A 300 9.97 -10.27 -3.25
C LYS A 300 11.21 -9.40 -3.13
N LEU A 301 11.46 -8.60 -4.16
CA LEU A 301 12.48 -7.56 -4.09
C LEU A 301 11.92 -6.38 -3.29
N SER A 302 12.64 -5.97 -2.26
CA SER A 302 12.34 -4.76 -1.51
C SER A 302 13.56 -3.84 -1.51
N TYR A 303 13.30 -2.53 -1.43
CA TYR A 303 14.34 -1.51 -1.31
C TYR A 303 14.44 -1.09 0.13
N ILE A 304 15.62 -1.22 0.71
CA ILE A 304 15.87 -0.85 2.09
C ILE A 304 16.34 0.60 2.14
N SER A 305 15.70 1.42 2.95
CA SER A 305 16.15 2.80 3.21
C SER A 305 17.42 2.76 4.03
N GLY A 306 18.47 3.45 3.57
CA GLY A 306 19.75 3.55 4.30
C GLY A 306 19.65 4.29 5.64
N THR A 307 18.55 4.96 5.92
CA THR A 307 18.39 5.82 7.12
C THR A 307 17.32 5.32 8.09
N ALA A 308 16.35 4.50 7.66
CA ALA A 308 15.16 4.21 8.46
C ALA A 308 14.93 2.72 8.76
N ASN A 309 15.80 1.79 8.39
CA ASN A 309 15.57 0.33 8.52
C ASN A 309 14.22 -0.17 7.96
N GLU A 310 13.60 0.60 7.07
CA GLU A 310 12.32 0.26 6.46
C GLU A 310 12.49 -0.15 5.01
N SER A 311 11.60 -1.04 4.54
CA SER A 311 11.63 -1.55 3.18
C SER A 311 10.39 -1.15 2.38
N LEU A 312 10.58 -0.90 1.09
CA LEU A 312 9.50 -0.66 0.13
C LEU A 312 9.46 -1.78 -0.92
N PRO A 313 8.30 -2.30 -1.28
CA PRO A 313 8.16 -3.27 -2.36
C PRO A 313 8.67 -2.72 -3.70
N SER A 314 9.16 -3.60 -4.56
CA SER A 314 9.65 -3.23 -5.91
C SER A 314 8.58 -2.57 -6.79
N SER A 315 7.30 -2.83 -6.52
CA SER A 315 6.17 -2.21 -7.22
C SER A 315 6.12 -0.69 -7.08
N TYR A 316 6.75 -0.15 -6.04
CA TYR A 316 6.80 1.30 -5.77
C TYR A 316 7.89 2.03 -6.54
N ASN A 317 8.74 1.31 -7.27
CA ASN A 317 9.73 1.93 -8.14
C ASN A 317 9.18 2.29 -9.51
N GLY A 318 9.74 3.36 -10.09
CA GLY A 318 9.42 3.77 -11.46
C GLY A 318 9.85 2.73 -12.51
N LEU A 319 9.17 2.75 -13.65
CA LEU A 319 9.36 1.83 -14.78
C LEU A 319 10.83 1.65 -15.21
N GLY A 320 11.65 2.69 -15.13
CA GLY A 320 13.06 2.61 -15.50
C GLY A 320 13.86 1.65 -14.64
N TYR A 321 13.62 1.62 -13.33
CA TYR A 321 14.26 0.66 -12.42
C TYR A 321 13.71 -0.75 -12.58
N LYS A 322 12.40 -0.88 -12.79
CA LYS A 322 11.79 -2.20 -13.09
C LYS A 322 12.37 -2.83 -14.36
N ASN A 323 12.60 -2.04 -15.39
CA ASN A 323 13.20 -2.52 -16.64
C ASN A 323 14.67 -2.88 -16.49
N LEU A 324 15.43 -2.16 -15.65
CA LEU A 324 16.84 -2.47 -15.37
C LEU A 324 17.02 -3.83 -14.68
N ILE A 325 16.06 -4.22 -13.84
CA ILE A 325 16.08 -5.51 -13.13
C ILE A 325 15.65 -6.66 -14.07
N LYS A 326 14.86 -6.36 -15.10
CA LYS A 326 14.42 -7.34 -16.11
C LYS A 326 15.46 -7.60 -17.23
N MET A 327 16.49 -6.77 -17.33
CA MET A 327 17.64 -6.95 -18.24
C MET A 327 18.72 -7.84 -17.62
#